data_cd1e36f35724532c892cf8ed6a9fb8eb
#
_entry.id   cd1e36f35724532c892cf8ed6a9fb8eb
#
_cell.length_a   1.000
_cell.length_b   1.000
_cell.length_c   1.000
_cell.angle_alpha   90.00
_cell.angle_beta   90.00
_cell.angle_gamma   90.00
#
_symmetry.space_group_name_H-M   'P 1'
#
loop_
_entity.id
_entity.type
_entity.pdbx_description
1 polymer ?
#
loop_
_entity_poly.entity_id
_entity_poly.type
_entity_poly.pdbx_seq_one_letter_code
_entity_poly.pdbx_strand_id
1 'polypeptide(L)'
;MPIWIEFDGLRAHEALNLAGISGQNPVYSPASTKAGQLLQEQMLFLVNHSQDSPMRQIGYCFLFLDQLVQSSASHQAQSPRRLRDFYMKEALSFIEQHYSEDISIEDISSFCGLNRSYFSKVFRDTMGESPQGFLLHYRMARAAQLLTESRLPISTISTMVSYPNQLHFSRAFKNVYGISPRDYRAKHLAL
;
A
#
# COMPACT_ATOMS: atom_id res chain seq x y z
N MET A 1 16.20 25.17 17.49
CA MET A 1 16.00 23.79 17.90
C MET A 1 15.16 23.12 16.81
N PRO A 2 15.55 21.98 16.24
CA PRO A 2 14.72 21.29 15.24
C PRO A 2 13.43 20.81 15.89
N ILE A 3 12.32 20.93 15.16
CA ILE A 3 10.99 20.46 15.56
C ILE A 3 10.69 19.21 14.74
N TRP A 4 10.22 18.16 15.41
CA TRP A 4 9.84 16.90 14.80
C TRP A 4 8.34 16.67 15.00
N ILE A 5 7.66 16.24 13.94
CA ILE A 5 6.31 15.71 13.98
C ILE A 5 6.37 14.37 13.28
N GLU A 6 5.99 13.32 13.97
CA GLU A 6 5.85 11.97 13.41
C GLU A 6 4.36 11.66 13.23
N PHE A 7 3.98 11.24 12.05
CA PHE A 7 2.63 10.81 11.74
C PHE A 7 2.70 9.70 10.69
N ASP A 8 1.76 8.79 10.77
CA ASP A 8 1.66 7.64 9.87
C ASP A 8 0.21 7.39 9.47
N GLY A 9 0.02 6.48 8.53
CA GLY A 9 -1.27 6.05 8.01
C GLY A 9 -1.59 6.60 6.62
N LEU A 10 -2.58 5.99 5.99
CA LEU A 10 -2.90 6.24 4.59
C LEU A 10 -3.24 7.70 4.29
N ARG A 11 -3.93 8.39 5.21
CA ARG A 11 -4.28 9.82 5.04
C ARG A 11 -3.05 10.73 5.09
N ALA A 12 -2.05 10.37 5.90
CA ALA A 12 -0.77 11.07 5.91
C ALA A 12 -0.04 10.88 4.58
N HIS A 13 0.05 9.66 4.08
CA HIS A 13 0.65 9.34 2.78
C HIS A 13 -0.08 10.04 1.62
N GLU A 14 -1.42 10.08 1.66
CA GLU A 14 -2.22 10.82 0.67
C GLU A 14 -1.87 12.32 0.68
N ALA A 15 -1.82 12.95 1.87
CA ALA A 15 -1.48 14.35 2.01
C ALA A 15 -0.07 14.67 1.52
N LEU A 16 0.92 13.84 1.86
CA LEU A 16 2.29 14.00 1.37
C LEU A 16 2.36 13.91 -0.16
N ASN A 17 1.67 12.94 -0.75
CA ASN A 17 1.63 12.79 -2.21
C ASN A 17 0.97 14.00 -2.89
N LEU A 18 -0.15 14.50 -2.34
CA LEU A 18 -0.83 15.71 -2.84
C LEU A 18 0.03 16.97 -2.70
N ALA A 19 0.84 17.04 -1.65
CA ALA A 19 1.84 18.11 -1.45
C ALA A 19 3.10 17.93 -2.34
N GLY A 20 3.18 16.86 -3.14
CA GLY A 20 4.33 16.58 -4.00
C GLY A 20 5.57 16.05 -3.24
N ILE A 21 5.39 15.58 -2.00
CA ILE A 21 6.45 15.00 -1.17
C ILE A 21 6.49 13.48 -1.38
N SER A 22 7.66 12.95 -1.68
CA SER A 22 7.88 11.52 -1.92
C SER A 22 9.30 11.12 -1.57
N GLY A 23 9.64 9.82 -1.59
CA GLY A 23 11.01 9.34 -1.39
C GLY A 23 12.01 9.90 -2.41
N GLN A 24 11.57 10.29 -3.60
CA GLN A 24 12.42 10.94 -4.62
C GLN A 24 12.46 12.48 -4.45
N ASN A 25 11.45 13.06 -3.82
CA ASN A 25 11.36 14.49 -3.52
C ASN A 25 10.92 14.68 -2.05
N PRO A 26 11.82 14.47 -1.07
CA PRO A 26 11.46 14.46 0.35
C PRO A 26 11.34 15.84 0.98
N VAL A 27 11.55 16.91 0.20
CA VAL A 27 11.59 18.28 0.73
C VAL A 27 10.32 19.03 0.35
N TYR A 28 9.64 19.56 1.35
CA TYR A 28 8.53 20.47 1.15
C TYR A 28 9.00 21.81 0.57
N SER A 29 8.31 22.30 -0.44
CA SER A 29 8.54 23.59 -1.04
C SER A 29 7.24 24.41 -0.97
N PRO A 30 7.22 25.55 -0.24
CA PRO A 30 6.02 26.38 -0.13
C PRO A 30 5.77 27.15 -1.43
N ALA A 31 4.49 27.32 -1.78
CA ALA A 31 4.07 28.13 -2.95
C ALA A 31 4.43 29.62 -2.80
N SER A 32 4.63 30.11 -1.58
CA SER A 32 5.07 31.48 -1.26
C SER A 32 5.68 31.53 0.14
N THR A 33 6.43 32.58 0.44
CA THR A 33 6.97 32.83 1.78
C THR A 33 5.88 32.83 2.85
N LYS A 34 4.72 33.46 2.56
CA LYS A 34 3.58 33.47 3.46
C LYS A 34 3.01 32.07 3.70
N ALA A 35 2.93 31.23 2.67
CA ALA A 35 2.47 29.86 2.78
C ALA A 35 3.40 29.02 3.69
N GLY A 36 4.73 29.20 3.55
CA GLY A 36 5.71 28.55 4.42
C GLY A 36 5.60 29.01 5.87
N GLN A 37 5.37 30.30 6.12
CA GLN A 37 5.16 30.84 7.47
C GLN A 37 3.91 30.26 8.13
N LEU A 38 2.78 30.19 7.40
CA LEU A 38 1.55 29.58 7.91
C LEU A 38 1.74 28.10 8.28
N LEU A 39 2.46 27.35 7.47
CA LEU A 39 2.74 25.94 7.79
C LEU A 39 3.63 25.83 9.05
N GLN A 40 4.65 26.69 9.17
CA GLN A 40 5.51 26.73 10.35
C GLN A 40 4.72 27.07 11.61
N GLU A 41 3.79 28.03 11.54
CA GLU A 41 2.89 28.37 12.64
C GLU A 41 2.03 27.19 13.06
N GLN A 42 1.49 26.40 12.12
CA GLN A 42 0.73 25.19 12.39
C GLN A 42 1.59 24.11 13.06
N MET A 43 2.83 23.93 12.62
CA MET A 43 3.76 22.99 13.27
C MET A 43 4.06 23.41 14.73
N LEU A 44 4.34 24.69 14.95
CA LEU A 44 4.57 25.23 16.29
C LEU A 44 3.33 25.09 17.17
N PHE A 45 2.16 25.31 16.60
CA PHE A 45 0.89 25.15 17.30
C PHE A 45 0.69 23.72 17.79
N LEU A 46 0.92 22.71 16.93
CA LEU A 46 0.86 21.28 17.30
C LEU A 46 1.79 20.95 18.47
N VAL A 47 3.04 21.40 18.41
CA VAL A 47 4.04 21.14 19.46
C VAL A 47 3.63 21.80 20.80
N ASN A 48 3.14 23.04 20.74
CA ASN A 48 2.72 23.79 21.95
C ASN A 48 1.44 23.22 22.58
N HIS A 49 0.64 22.47 21.85
CA HIS A 49 -0.61 21.85 22.30
C HIS A 49 -0.50 20.33 22.46
N SER A 50 0.72 19.82 22.61
CA SER A 50 1.01 18.39 22.77
C SER A 50 0.38 17.74 24.02
N GLN A 51 -0.07 18.53 24.98
CA GLN A 51 -0.76 18.07 26.20
C GLN A 51 -2.30 18.11 26.09
N ASP A 52 -2.85 18.55 24.95
CA ASP A 52 -4.30 18.53 24.71
C ASP A 52 -4.83 17.11 24.61
N SER A 53 -6.15 16.96 24.68
CA SER A 53 -6.78 15.64 24.53
C SER A 53 -6.44 15.00 23.20
N PRO A 54 -6.32 13.64 23.14
CA PRO A 54 -5.97 12.94 21.90
C PRO A 54 -6.85 13.30 20.69
N MET A 55 -8.14 13.53 20.92
CA MET A 55 -9.08 13.93 19.86
C MET A 55 -8.77 15.32 19.27
N ARG A 56 -8.33 16.26 20.13
CA ARG A 56 -7.88 17.59 19.66
C ARG A 56 -6.59 17.48 18.88
N GLN A 57 -5.64 16.70 19.37
CA GLN A 57 -4.37 16.48 18.66
C GLN A 57 -4.59 15.86 17.26
N ILE A 58 -5.48 14.87 17.14
CA ILE A 58 -5.89 14.32 15.84
C ILE A 58 -6.47 15.42 14.94
N GLY A 59 -7.35 16.26 15.47
CA GLY A 59 -7.91 17.40 14.73
C GLY A 59 -6.84 18.37 14.23
N TYR A 60 -5.87 18.71 15.08
CA TYR A 60 -4.75 19.59 14.71
C TYR A 60 -3.84 18.95 13.64
N CYS A 61 -3.60 17.63 13.72
CA CYS A 61 -2.86 16.91 12.69
C CYS A 61 -3.56 16.97 11.32
N PHE A 62 -4.88 16.81 11.26
CA PHE A 62 -5.62 16.96 10.01
C PHE A 62 -5.58 18.39 9.46
N LEU A 63 -5.67 19.42 10.30
CA LEU A 63 -5.51 20.80 9.88
C LEU A 63 -4.10 21.08 9.35
N PHE A 64 -3.08 20.54 9.99
CA PHE A 64 -1.70 20.63 9.52
C PHE A 64 -1.52 19.95 8.15
N LEU A 65 -2.06 18.74 7.96
CA LEU A 65 -1.99 18.01 6.69
C LEU A 65 -2.72 18.77 5.57
N ASP A 66 -3.89 19.34 5.85
CA ASP A 66 -4.59 20.20 4.90
C ASP A 66 -3.75 21.42 4.52
N GLN A 67 -3.21 22.13 5.51
CA GLN A 67 -2.35 23.30 5.28
C GLN A 67 -1.09 22.90 4.47
N LEU A 68 -0.48 21.76 4.75
CA LEU A 68 0.66 21.23 4.00
C LEU A 68 0.33 21.06 2.51
N VAL A 69 -0.83 20.48 2.22
CA VAL A 69 -1.32 20.30 0.85
C VAL A 69 -1.59 21.63 0.18
N GLN A 70 -2.39 22.50 0.81
CA GLN A 70 -2.83 23.77 0.22
C GLN A 70 -1.69 24.76 0.01
N SER A 71 -0.66 24.73 0.86
CA SER A 71 0.46 25.65 0.81
C SER A 71 1.65 25.18 -0.02
N SER A 72 1.62 23.98 -0.58
CA SER A 72 2.72 23.45 -1.38
C SER A 72 2.80 24.08 -2.77
N ALA A 73 4.02 24.41 -3.22
CA ALA A 73 4.29 24.82 -4.60
C ALA A 73 4.02 23.69 -5.61
N SER A 74 4.12 22.45 -5.14
CA SER A 74 3.87 21.24 -5.94
C SER A 74 2.46 20.69 -5.75
N HIS A 75 1.54 21.51 -5.21
CA HIS A 75 0.15 21.10 -4.97
C HIS A 75 -0.47 20.47 -6.21
N GLN A 76 -0.89 19.24 -6.06
CA GLN A 76 -1.57 18.51 -7.11
C GLN A 76 -3.07 18.50 -6.85
N ALA A 77 -3.83 19.13 -7.75
CA ALA A 77 -5.28 19.13 -7.63
C ALA A 77 -5.82 17.70 -7.51
N GLN A 78 -6.66 17.46 -6.51
CA GLN A 78 -7.35 16.19 -6.36
C GLN A 78 -8.21 15.93 -7.59
N SER A 79 -7.92 14.85 -8.32
CA SER A 79 -8.82 14.32 -9.32
C SER A 79 -9.28 12.93 -8.89
N PRO A 80 -10.52 12.52 -9.19
CA PRO A 80 -11.00 11.18 -8.87
C PRO A 80 -10.10 10.06 -9.44
N ARG A 81 -9.42 10.32 -10.53
CA ARG A 81 -8.46 9.40 -11.15
C ARG A 81 -7.19 9.25 -10.31
N ARG A 82 -6.58 10.37 -9.87
CA ARG A 82 -5.35 10.35 -9.05
C ARG A 82 -5.56 9.68 -7.70
N LEU A 83 -6.71 9.96 -7.07
CA LEU A 83 -7.07 9.32 -5.81
C LEU A 83 -7.23 7.81 -5.98
N ARG A 84 -7.83 7.37 -7.08
CA ARG A 84 -7.95 5.97 -7.44
C ARG A 84 -6.58 5.32 -7.66
N ASP A 85 -5.73 5.96 -8.46
CA ASP A 85 -4.39 5.48 -8.77
C ASP A 85 -3.54 5.38 -7.48
N PHE A 86 -3.71 6.34 -6.55
CA PHE A 86 -3.09 6.29 -5.22
C PHE A 86 -3.55 5.07 -4.43
N TYR A 87 -4.87 4.84 -4.27
CA TYR A 87 -5.36 3.68 -3.55
C TYR A 87 -4.93 2.35 -4.18
N MET A 88 -4.86 2.28 -5.50
CA MET A 88 -4.37 1.07 -6.18
C MET A 88 -2.89 0.83 -5.90
N LYS A 89 -2.07 1.87 -5.93
CA LYS A 89 -0.64 1.76 -5.59
C LYS A 89 -0.44 1.27 -4.16
N GLU A 90 -1.17 1.83 -3.20
CA GLU A 90 -1.10 1.40 -1.80
C GLU A 90 -1.57 -0.04 -1.61
N ALA A 91 -2.68 -0.44 -2.27
CA ALA A 91 -3.17 -1.82 -2.23
C ALA A 91 -2.16 -2.82 -2.80
N LEU A 92 -1.52 -2.49 -3.92
CA LEU A 92 -0.49 -3.32 -4.54
C LEU A 92 0.75 -3.44 -3.63
N SER A 93 1.19 -2.33 -3.04
CA SER A 93 2.30 -2.33 -2.08
C SER A 93 1.99 -3.17 -0.84
N PHE A 94 0.78 -3.08 -0.30
CA PHE A 94 0.33 -3.92 0.81
C PHE A 94 0.35 -5.42 0.44
N ILE A 95 -0.19 -5.77 -0.73
CA ILE A 95 -0.16 -7.16 -1.22
C ILE A 95 1.27 -7.65 -1.37
N GLU A 96 2.17 -6.85 -1.94
CA GLU A 96 3.57 -7.20 -2.13
C GLU A 96 4.31 -7.46 -0.81
N GLN A 97 4.00 -6.69 0.22
CA GLN A 97 4.63 -6.84 1.54
C GLN A 97 4.05 -8.00 2.35
N HIS A 98 2.75 -8.29 2.20
CA HIS A 98 2.00 -9.22 3.06
C HIS A 98 1.46 -10.48 2.37
N TYR A 99 1.78 -10.73 1.08
CA TYR A 99 1.23 -11.89 0.35
C TYR A 99 1.52 -13.23 0.99
N SER A 100 2.61 -13.34 1.76
CA SER A 100 3.00 -14.56 2.49
C SER A 100 2.21 -14.79 3.77
N GLU A 101 1.43 -13.80 4.21
CA GLU A 101 0.59 -13.85 5.39
C GLU A 101 -0.86 -14.23 5.00
N ASP A 102 -1.68 -14.60 5.98
CA ASP A 102 -3.11 -14.90 5.77
C ASP A 102 -3.95 -13.62 5.70
N ILE A 103 -3.65 -12.78 4.69
CA ILE A 103 -4.40 -11.55 4.45
C ILE A 103 -5.69 -11.82 3.69
N SER A 104 -6.74 -11.09 4.08
CA SER A 104 -8.05 -11.06 3.42
C SER A 104 -8.23 -9.78 2.57
N ILE A 105 -9.27 -9.76 1.74
CA ILE A 105 -9.64 -8.54 1.00
C ILE A 105 -10.13 -7.43 1.94
N GLU A 106 -10.66 -7.81 3.11
CA GLU A 106 -11.05 -6.87 4.16
C GLU A 106 -9.83 -6.13 4.71
N ASP A 107 -8.72 -6.85 4.96
CA ASP A 107 -7.47 -6.25 5.45
C ASP A 107 -6.92 -5.24 4.44
N ILE A 108 -6.88 -5.60 3.15
CA ILE A 108 -6.43 -4.71 2.09
C ILE A 108 -7.31 -3.47 1.97
N SER A 109 -8.64 -3.66 1.99
CA SER A 109 -9.59 -2.54 1.87
C SER A 109 -9.54 -1.62 3.10
N SER A 110 -9.39 -2.19 4.30
CA SER A 110 -9.24 -1.45 5.55
C SER A 110 -7.94 -0.65 5.58
N PHE A 111 -6.82 -1.24 5.13
CA PHE A 111 -5.56 -0.54 4.95
C PHE A 111 -5.72 0.67 4.03
N CYS A 112 -6.45 0.53 2.92
CA CYS A 112 -6.77 1.63 2.01
C CYS A 112 -7.82 2.62 2.58
N GLY A 113 -8.36 2.40 3.79
CA GLY A 113 -9.42 3.24 4.37
C GLY A 113 -10.72 3.23 3.56
N LEU A 114 -10.97 2.14 2.82
CA LEU A 114 -12.13 1.97 1.94
C LEU A 114 -13.01 0.83 2.45
N ASN A 115 -14.33 0.93 2.21
CA ASN A 115 -15.16 -0.24 2.41
C ASN A 115 -14.89 -1.29 1.33
N ARG A 116 -15.02 -2.58 1.69
CA ARG A 116 -14.71 -3.73 0.83
C ARG A 116 -15.42 -3.69 -0.53
N SER A 117 -16.69 -3.30 -0.56
CA SER A 117 -17.47 -3.29 -1.80
C SER A 117 -16.97 -2.24 -2.79
N TYR A 118 -16.72 -1.03 -2.30
CA TYR A 118 -16.16 0.06 -3.12
C TYR A 118 -14.74 -0.27 -3.58
N PHE A 119 -13.88 -0.74 -2.68
CA PHE A 119 -12.53 -1.20 -3.00
C PHE A 119 -12.54 -2.26 -4.10
N SER A 120 -13.34 -3.32 -3.94
CA SER A 120 -13.41 -4.42 -4.91
C SER A 120 -13.88 -3.95 -6.29
N LYS A 121 -14.82 -2.99 -6.34
CA LYS A 121 -15.26 -2.38 -7.60
C LYS A 121 -14.14 -1.58 -8.24
N VAL A 122 -13.54 -0.64 -7.50
CA VAL A 122 -12.46 0.22 -8.01
C VAL A 122 -11.26 -0.59 -8.46
N PHE A 123 -10.88 -1.62 -7.68
CA PHE A 123 -9.78 -2.51 -8.01
C PHE A 123 -10.04 -3.25 -9.34
N ARG A 124 -11.24 -3.83 -9.50
CA ARG A 124 -11.63 -4.52 -10.75
C ARG A 124 -11.65 -3.59 -11.95
N ASP A 125 -12.20 -2.39 -11.78
CA ASP A 125 -12.29 -1.39 -12.85
C ASP A 125 -10.90 -0.89 -13.29
N THR A 126 -9.91 -0.96 -12.40
CA THR A 126 -8.54 -0.47 -12.66
C THR A 126 -7.62 -1.59 -13.13
N MET A 127 -7.67 -2.76 -12.48
CA MET A 127 -6.74 -3.87 -12.70
C MET A 127 -7.29 -4.93 -13.67
N GLY A 128 -8.58 -4.86 -14.05
CA GLY A 128 -9.23 -5.82 -14.93
C GLY A 128 -9.64 -7.14 -14.26
N GLU A 129 -9.29 -7.35 -13.00
CA GLU A 129 -9.63 -8.55 -12.24
C GLU A 129 -10.00 -8.23 -10.78
N SER A 130 -10.61 -9.19 -10.10
CA SER A 130 -10.97 -9.02 -8.69
C SER A 130 -9.72 -8.99 -7.78
N PRO A 131 -9.75 -8.27 -6.63
CA PRO A 131 -8.64 -8.28 -5.67
C PRO A 131 -8.24 -9.68 -5.22
N GLN A 132 -9.21 -10.58 -5.06
CA GLN A 132 -8.96 -11.97 -4.67
C GLN A 132 -8.27 -12.77 -5.79
N GLY A 133 -8.67 -12.55 -7.04
CA GLY A 133 -8.02 -13.14 -8.22
C GLY A 133 -6.58 -12.66 -8.34
N PHE A 134 -6.37 -11.35 -8.19
CA PHE A 134 -5.05 -10.75 -8.21
C PHE A 134 -4.13 -11.32 -7.12
N LEU A 135 -4.59 -11.39 -5.86
CA LEU A 135 -3.82 -11.97 -4.76
C LEU A 135 -3.47 -13.45 -5.02
N LEU A 136 -4.42 -14.23 -5.56
CA LEU A 136 -4.17 -15.60 -5.98
C LEU A 136 -3.06 -15.66 -7.05
N HIS A 137 -3.20 -14.89 -8.12
CA HIS A 137 -2.22 -14.86 -9.21
C HIS A 137 -0.85 -14.40 -8.72
N TYR A 138 -0.80 -13.38 -7.87
CA TYR A 138 0.45 -12.89 -7.27
C TYR A 138 1.15 -13.97 -6.45
N ARG A 139 0.43 -14.67 -5.55
CA ARG A 139 0.97 -15.80 -4.78
C ARG A 139 1.47 -16.93 -5.67
N MET A 140 0.73 -17.26 -6.72
CA MET A 140 1.14 -18.31 -7.67
C MET A 140 2.36 -17.89 -8.50
N ALA A 141 2.49 -16.65 -8.88
CA ALA A 141 3.67 -16.12 -9.57
C ALA A 141 4.92 -16.18 -8.67
N ARG A 142 4.80 -15.81 -7.39
CA ARG A 142 5.90 -15.94 -6.42
C ARG A 142 6.27 -17.42 -6.18
N ALA A 143 5.29 -18.31 -6.13
CA ALA A 143 5.54 -19.74 -6.02
C ALA A 143 6.26 -20.29 -7.27
N ALA A 144 5.88 -19.87 -8.47
CA ALA A 144 6.53 -20.26 -9.72
C ALA A 144 8.00 -19.82 -9.74
N GLN A 145 8.29 -18.61 -9.29
CA GLN A 145 9.65 -18.11 -9.14
C GLN A 145 10.45 -18.99 -8.16
N LEU A 146 9.93 -19.26 -6.97
CA LEU A 146 10.59 -20.13 -5.98
C LEU A 146 10.82 -21.56 -6.49
N LEU A 147 9.88 -22.10 -7.28
CA LEU A 147 10.01 -23.42 -7.89
C LEU A 147 11.17 -23.50 -8.89
N THR A 148 11.50 -22.42 -9.58
CA THR A 148 12.57 -22.35 -10.58
C THR A 148 13.92 -21.94 -9.99
N GLU A 149 13.92 -21.09 -8.97
CA GLU A 149 15.14 -20.52 -8.39
C GLU A 149 15.67 -21.30 -7.18
N SER A 150 14.87 -22.25 -6.65
CA SER A 150 15.24 -22.99 -5.44
C SER A 150 14.95 -24.49 -5.54
N ARG A 151 15.64 -25.25 -4.67
CA ARG A 151 15.37 -26.69 -4.46
C ARG A 151 14.49 -26.93 -3.22
N LEU A 152 13.83 -25.91 -2.69
CA LEU A 152 12.98 -26.03 -1.52
C LEU A 152 11.87 -27.08 -1.75
N PRO A 153 11.48 -27.84 -0.73
CA PRO A 153 10.31 -28.72 -0.81
C PRO A 153 9.06 -27.97 -1.26
N ILE A 154 8.19 -28.59 -2.04
CA ILE A 154 6.94 -27.97 -2.50
C ILE A 154 6.05 -27.57 -1.31
N SER A 155 6.05 -28.35 -0.23
CA SER A 155 5.37 -28.02 1.02
C SER A 155 5.88 -26.72 1.65
N THR A 156 7.19 -26.50 1.65
CA THR A 156 7.80 -25.26 2.14
C THR A 156 7.38 -24.08 1.27
N ILE A 157 7.45 -24.21 -0.05
CA ILE A 157 7.01 -23.15 -0.97
C ILE A 157 5.52 -22.83 -0.77
N SER A 158 4.68 -23.86 -0.59
CA SER A 158 3.25 -23.64 -0.34
C SER A 158 3.01 -22.80 0.91
N THR A 159 3.72 -23.06 1.99
CA THR A 159 3.64 -22.26 3.22
C THR A 159 4.15 -20.84 3.03
N MET A 160 5.25 -20.66 2.29
CA MET A 160 5.82 -19.32 2.01
C MET A 160 4.90 -18.41 1.20
N VAL A 161 3.92 -18.98 0.49
CA VAL A 161 2.93 -18.20 -0.27
C VAL A 161 1.53 -18.26 0.36
N SER A 162 1.48 -18.47 1.69
CA SER A 162 0.24 -18.49 2.48
C SER A 162 -0.74 -19.61 2.11
N TYR A 163 -0.20 -20.79 1.78
CA TYR A 163 -0.96 -22.01 1.58
C TYR A 163 -0.46 -23.11 2.53
N PRO A 164 -0.98 -23.18 3.76
CA PRO A 164 -0.51 -24.20 4.73
C PRO A 164 -0.83 -25.62 4.29
N ASN A 165 -1.85 -25.79 3.45
CA ASN A 165 -2.21 -27.10 2.87
C ASN A 165 -1.65 -27.23 1.45
N GLN A 166 -0.65 -28.12 1.28
CA GLN A 166 0.01 -28.36 0.00
C GLN A 166 -0.94 -28.90 -1.10
N LEU A 167 -2.01 -29.62 -0.74
CA LEU A 167 -2.99 -30.09 -1.73
C LEU A 167 -3.80 -28.93 -2.31
N HIS A 168 -4.24 -28.00 -1.46
CA HIS A 168 -4.93 -26.78 -1.89
C HIS A 168 -4.01 -25.92 -2.75
N PHE A 169 -2.76 -25.74 -2.34
CA PHE A 169 -1.74 -25.06 -3.15
C PHE A 169 -1.59 -25.71 -4.54
N SER A 170 -1.39 -27.03 -4.59
CA SER A 170 -1.15 -27.73 -5.85
C SER A 170 -2.33 -27.61 -6.82
N ARG A 171 -3.58 -27.61 -6.30
CA ARG A 171 -4.78 -27.38 -7.10
C ARG A 171 -4.84 -25.93 -7.61
N ALA A 172 -4.61 -24.95 -6.73
CA ALA A 172 -4.60 -23.54 -7.11
C ALA A 172 -3.51 -23.26 -8.16
N PHE A 173 -2.31 -23.78 -7.97
CA PHE A 173 -1.20 -23.65 -8.91
C PHE A 173 -1.53 -24.27 -10.28
N LYS A 174 -2.07 -25.51 -10.27
CA LYS A 174 -2.48 -26.16 -11.52
C LYS A 174 -3.59 -25.40 -12.25
N ASN A 175 -4.53 -24.77 -11.51
CA ASN A 175 -5.57 -23.95 -12.11
C ASN A 175 -5.00 -22.71 -12.81
N VAL A 176 -3.92 -22.12 -12.29
CA VAL A 176 -3.28 -20.92 -12.87
C VAL A 176 -2.33 -21.29 -14.01
N TYR A 177 -1.49 -22.32 -13.82
CA TYR A 177 -0.41 -22.65 -14.76
C TYR A 177 -0.70 -23.87 -15.66
N GLY A 178 -1.83 -24.56 -15.47
CA GLY A 178 -2.23 -25.75 -16.26
C GLY A 178 -1.53 -27.06 -15.86
N ILE A 179 -0.40 -26.99 -15.15
CA ILE A 179 0.40 -28.15 -14.72
C ILE A 179 0.69 -28.10 -13.23
N SER A 180 1.05 -29.26 -12.65
CA SER A 180 1.35 -29.32 -11.22
C SER A 180 2.64 -28.55 -10.86
N PRO A 181 2.81 -28.12 -9.58
CA PRO A 181 4.07 -27.52 -9.13
C PRO A 181 5.30 -28.40 -9.38
N ARG A 182 5.14 -29.72 -9.24
CA ARG A 182 6.21 -30.71 -9.51
C ARG A 182 6.62 -30.73 -10.99
N ASP A 183 5.64 -30.78 -11.88
CA ASP A 183 5.89 -30.81 -13.32
C ASP A 183 6.41 -29.46 -13.81
N TYR A 184 5.91 -28.36 -13.24
CA TYR A 184 6.41 -27.02 -13.50
C TYR A 184 7.89 -26.91 -13.15
N ARG A 185 8.29 -27.36 -11.95
CA ARG A 185 9.69 -27.43 -11.53
C ARG A 185 10.53 -28.26 -12.49
N ALA A 186 10.08 -29.51 -12.80
CA ALA A 186 10.82 -30.42 -13.69
C ALA A 186 11.03 -29.78 -15.07
N LYS A 187 10.09 -28.99 -15.56
CA LYS A 187 10.17 -28.33 -16.87
C LYS A 187 11.05 -27.08 -16.88
N HIS A 188 11.11 -26.35 -15.78
CA HIS A 188 11.74 -25.01 -15.72
C HIS A 188 12.96 -24.96 -14.80
N LEU A 189 13.17 -25.91 -13.90
CA LEU A 189 14.44 -26.10 -13.20
C LEU A 189 15.41 -26.77 -14.17
N ALA A 190 15.62 -26.14 -15.29
CA ALA A 190 16.59 -26.61 -16.23
C ALA A 190 17.97 -26.13 -15.79
N LEU A 191 18.77 -27.08 -15.22
CA LEU A 191 20.23 -27.17 -15.31
C LEU A 191 21.01 -26.25 -14.38
#